data_43084fd0e4c695a1d23a43db9fd51b2f
#
_entry.id   43084fd0e4c695a1d23a43db9fd51b2f
#
_cell.length_a   1.000
_cell.length_b   1.000
_cell.length_c   1.000
_cell.angle_alpha   90.00
_cell.angle_beta   90.00
_cell.angle_gamma   90.00
#
_symmetry.space_group_name_H-M   'P 1'
#
loop_
_entity.id
_entity.type
_entity.pdbx_description
1 polymer ?
#
loop_
_entity_poly.entity_id
_entity_poly.type
_entity_poly.pdbx_seq_one_letter_code
_entity_poly.pdbx_strand_id
1 'polypeptide(L)'
;MPRKEGQKRKLLVLLQILARETDERHPLSVPQIVEKLKEKGLEAERKSVYDDLSTLNEMPDFPYEIMQKRGRGGGYYMTDAPF
;
A
#
# COMPACT_ATOMS: atom_id res chain seq x y z
N MET A 1 -19.40 -13.30 2.08
CA MET A 1 -19.31 -12.31 3.14
C MET A 1 -18.83 -11.00 2.56
N PRO A 2 -19.66 -9.96 2.58
CA PRO A 2 -19.29 -8.68 1.98
C PRO A 2 -18.01 -8.06 2.54
N ARG A 3 -17.78 -8.25 3.85
CA ARG A 3 -16.60 -7.68 4.50
C ARG A 3 -15.28 -8.21 3.95
N LYS A 4 -15.23 -9.50 3.65
CA LYS A 4 -14.00 -10.11 3.12
C LYS A 4 -13.71 -9.62 1.71
N GLU A 5 -14.74 -9.42 0.92
CA GLU A 5 -14.58 -8.92 -0.45
C GLU A 5 -14.05 -7.50 -0.45
N GLY A 6 -14.58 -6.64 0.43
CA GLY A 6 -14.12 -5.27 0.55
C GLY A 6 -12.66 -5.19 0.97
N GLN A 7 -12.24 -6.03 1.90
CA GLN A 7 -10.86 -6.07 2.36
C GLN A 7 -9.91 -6.60 1.29
N LYS A 8 -10.33 -7.62 0.55
CA LYS A 8 -9.54 -8.15 -0.55
C LYS A 8 -9.34 -7.10 -1.64
N ARG A 9 -10.40 -6.41 -1.99
CA ARG A 9 -10.32 -5.35 -2.99
C ARG A 9 -9.39 -4.23 -2.54
N LYS A 10 -9.51 -3.83 -1.27
CA LYS A 10 -8.66 -2.79 -0.70
C LYS A 10 -7.18 -3.20 -0.79
N LEU A 11 -6.88 -4.43 -0.43
CA LEU A 11 -5.51 -4.93 -0.47
C LEU A 11 -4.97 -4.98 -1.89
N LEU A 12 -5.77 -5.45 -2.84
CA LEU A 12 -5.38 -5.50 -4.24
C LEU A 12 -5.12 -4.11 -4.81
N VAL A 13 -6.00 -3.16 -4.49
CA VAL A 13 -5.83 -1.78 -4.95
C VAL A 13 -4.61 -1.15 -4.30
N LEU A 14 -4.37 -1.42 -3.02
CA LEU A 14 -3.17 -0.96 -2.33
C LEU A 14 -1.92 -1.45 -3.02
N LEU A 15 -1.87 -2.73 -3.38
CA LEU A 15 -0.74 -3.31 -4.11
C LEU A 15 -0.54 -2.63 -5.46
N GLN A 16 -1.62 -2.37 -6.18
CA GLN A 16 -1.55 -1.69 -7.47
C GLN A 16 -1.01 -0.27 -7.33
N ILE A 17 -1.46 0.45 -6.30
CA ILE A 17 -0.97 1.80 -6.03
C ILE A 17 0.53 1.76 -5.78
N LEU A 18 0.97 0.86 -4.91
CA LEU A 18 2.39 0.75 -4.60
C LEU A 18 3.21 0.36 -5.82
N ALA A 19 2.71 -0.58 -6.61
CA ALA A 19 3.44 -1.07 -7.77
C ALA A 19 3.53 -0.04 -8.90
N ARG A 20 2.48 0.75 -9.11
CA ARG A 20 2.40 1.68 -10.24
C ARG A 20 2.78 3.11 -9.91
N GLU A 21 2.52 3.53 -8.68
CA GLU A 21 2.65 4.93 -8.31
C GLU A 21 3.78 5.19 -7.31
N THR A 22 4.49 4.16 -6.88
CA THR A 22 5.63 4.34 -5.98
C THR A 22 6.90 3.74 -6.57
N ASP A 23 8.01 4.33 -6.20
CA ASP A 23 9.34 3.79 -6.45
C ASP A 23 10.29 4.41 -5.43
N GLU A 24 11.57 4.10 -5.52
CA GLU A 24 12.57 4.61 -4.59
C GLU A 24 12.62 6.14 -4.56
N ARG A 25 12.32 6.77 -5.67
CA ARG A 25 12.34 8.23 -5.79
C ARG A 25 11.01 8.89 -5.45
N HIS A 26 9.92 8.13 -5.50
CA HIS A 26 8.57 8.64 -5.31
C HIS A 26 7.79 7.80 -4.31
N PRO A 27 8.21 7.79 -3.03
CA PRO A 27 7.46 7.07 -2.01
C PRO A 27 6.15 7.80 -1.71
N LEU A 28 5.15 7.06 -1.24
CA LEU A 28 3.88 7.63 -0.81
C LEU A 28 3.75 7.50 0.71
N SER A 29 3.40 8.59 1.36
CA SER A 29 3.07 8.54 2.78
C SER A 29 1.72 7.85 2.98
N VAL A 30 1.46 7.38 4.20
CA VAL A 30 0.18 6.73 4.49
C VAL A 30 -1.01 7.66 4.23
N PRO A 31 -0.98 8.95 4.62
CA PRO A 31 -2.06 9.84 4.23
C PRO A 31 -2.29 9.94 2.73
N GLN A 32 -1.23 9.94 1.94
CA GLN A 32 -1.35 9.96 0.48
C GLN A 32 -1.96 8.67 -0.05
N ILE A 33 -1.57 7.53 0.53
CA ILE A 33 -2.14 6.23 0.16
C ILE A 33 -3.64 6.21 0.48
N VAL A 34 -4.03 6.72 1.65
CA VAL A 34 -5.43 6.80 2.04
C VAL A 34 -6.22 7.64 1.03
N GLU A 35 -5.67 8.77 0.60
CA GLU A 35 -6.31 9.62 -0.40
C GLU A 35 -6.49 8.90 -1.74
N LYS A 36 -5.48 8.17 -2.17
CA LYS A 36 -5.56 7.43 -3.43
C LYS A 36 -6.59 6.30 -3.36
N LEU A 37 -6.69 5.63 -2.22
CA LEU A 37 -7.73 4.63 -2.00
C LEU A 37 -9.12 5.27 -2.07
N LYS A 38 -9.27 6.43 -1.46
CA LYS A 38 -10.53 7.16 -1.46
C LYS A 38 -10.95 7.55 -2.89
N GLU A 39 -10.00 7.96 -3.72
CA GLU A 39 -10.25 8.29 -5.12
C GLU A 39 -10.80 7.09 -5.89
N LYS A 40 -10.47 5.90 -5.45
CA LYS A 40 -10.94 4.66 -6.07
C LYS A 40 -12.20 4.10 -5.40
N GLY A 41 -12.83 4.89 -4.52
CA GLY A 41 -14.05 4.51 -3.85
C GLY A 41 -13.85 3.61 -2.65
N LEU A 42 -12.64 3.56 -2.10
CA LEU A 42 -12.31 2.72 -0.97
C LEU A 42 -11.95 3.57 0.24
N GLU A 43 -12.75 3.48 1.28
CA GLU A 43 -12.43 4.15 2.53
C GLU A 43 -11.47 3.32 3.36
N ALA A 44 -10.41 3.95 3.83
CA ALA A 44 -9.43 3.28 4.67
C ALA A 44 -8.91 4.26 5.72
N GLU A 45 -8.66 3.75 6.91
CA GLU A 45 -8.04 4.52 7.97
C GLU A 45 -6.52 4.31 7.92
N ARG A 46 -5.78 5.29 8.42
CA ARG A 46 -4.32 5.21 8.48
C ARG A 46 -3.84 3.95 9.17
N LYS A 47 -4.45 3.64 10.32
CA LYS A 47 -4.09 2.44 11.08
C LYS A 47 -4.27 1.18 10.25
N SER A 48 -5.37 1.10 9.52
CA SER A 48 -5.65 -0.05 8.65
C SER A 48 -4.61 -0.18 7.55
N VAL A 49 -4.18 0.94 6.98
CA VAL A 49 -3.14 0.92 5.94
C VAL A 49 -1.81 0.45 6.52
N TYR A 50 -1.42 0.94 7.69
CA TYR A 50 -0.21 0.47 8.38
C TYR A 50 -0.26 -1.03 8.62
N ASP A 51 -1.40 -1.54 9.09
CA ASP A 51 -1.58 -2.97 9.34
C ASP A 51 -1.44 -3.78 8.05
N ASP A 52 -2.04 -3.30 6.97
CA ASP A 52 -1.96 -3.97 5.68
C ASP A 52 -0.53 -4.01 5.15
N LEU A 53 0.20 -2.90 5.26
CA LEU A 53 1.60 -2.84 4.83
C LEU A 53 2.46 -3.80 5.64
N SER A 54 2.24 -3.84 6.95
CA SER A 54 2.95 -4.75 7.84
C SER A 54 2.66 -6.20 7.49
N THR A 55 1.39 -6.52 7.25
CA THR A 55 0.97 -7.87 6.88
C THR A 55 1.64 -8.32 5.59
N LEU A 56 1.69 -7.46 4.60
CA LEU A 56 2.33 -7.78 3.33
C LEU A 56 3.81 -8.07 3.50
N ASN A 57 4.50 -7.28 4.33
CA ASN A 57 5.92 -7.50 4.57
C ASN A 57 6.22 -8.77 5.35
N GLU A 58 5.28 -9.23 6.16
CA GLU A 58 5.44 -10.45 6.94
C GLU A 58 5.08 -11.73 6.18
N MET A 59 4.45 -11.60 5.03
CA MET A 59 4.03 -12.77 4.24
C MET A 59 5.24 -13.42 3.58
N PRO A 60 5.53 -14.69 3.90
CA PRO A 60 6.70 -15.35 3.31
C PRO A 60 6.60 -15.59 1.81
N ASP A 61 5.38 -15.64 1.29
CA ASP A 61 5.15 -15.88 -0.13
C ASP A 61 5.07 -14.60 -0.96
N PHE A 62 5.18 -13.45 -0.30
CA PHE A 62 5.12 -12.18 -1.00
C PHE A 62 6.48 -11.89 -1.65
N PRO A 63 6.55 -11.87 -2.98
CA PRO A 63 7.84 -11.78 -3.69
C PRO A 63 8.43 -10.38 -3.75
N TYR A 64 7.73 -9.38 -3.25
CA TYR A 64 8.17 -7.99 -3.31
C TYR A 64 8.36 -7.44 -1.92
N GLU A 65 9.20 -6.44 -1.81
CA GLU A 65 9.43 -5.77 -0.53
C GLU A 65 8.80 -4.39 -0.55
N ILE A 66 8.12 -4.07 0.55
CA ILE A 66 7.60 -2.73 0.77
C ILE A 66 8.57 -2.03 1.70
N MET A 67 9.25 -1.04 1.16
CA MET A 67 10.28 -0.30 1.90
C MET A 67 9.71 0.99 2.44
N GLN A 68 10.28 1.44 3.53
CA GLN A 68 9.91 2.72 4.14
C GLN A 68 11.08 3.68 4.01
N LYS A 69 10.81 4.83 3.43
CA LYS A 69 11.79 5.91 3.36
C LYS A 69 11.47 6.94 4.44
N ARG A 70 12.45 7.27 5.26
CA ARG A 70 12.29 8.22 6.34
C ARG A 70 12.71 9.62 5.91
N GLY A 71 12.20 10.64 6.62
CA GLY A 71 12.54 12.02 6.39
C GLY A 71 11.49 12.77 5.61
N ARG A 72 11.83 13.97 5.15
CA ARG A 72 10.91 14.79 4.37
C ARG A 72 10.59 14.13 3.04
N GLY A 73 9.32 14.11 2.68
CA GLY A 73 8.86 13.45 1.48
C GLY A 73 8.97 11.94 1.56
N GLY A 74 9.18 11.40 2.76
CA GLY A 74 9.27 9.97 2.97
C GLY A 74 7.91 9.29 2.88
N GLY A 75 7.94 7.97 2.84
CA GLY A 75 6.74 7.17 2.74
C GLY A 75 7.10 5.73 2.42
N TYR A 76 6.18 5.04 1.78
CA TYR A 76 6.36 3.64 1.42
C TYR A 76 6.49 3.52 -0.10
N TYR A 77 7.31 2.58 -0.53
CA TYR A 77 7.45 2.23 -1.93
C TYR A 77 7.70 0.74 -2.08
N MET A 78 7.38 0.21 -3.24
CA MET A 78 7.57 -1.20 -3.53
C MET A 78 8.77 -1.37 -4.45
N THR A 79 9.63 -2.35 -4.11
CA THR A 79 10.77 -2.71 -4.93
C THR A 79 10.40 -3.87 -5.86
N ASP A 80 11.01 -3.91 -7.02
CA ASP A 80 10.86 -5.01 -7.98
C ASP A 80 9.40 -5.32 -8.33
N ALA A 81 8.59 -4.27 -8.48
CA ALA A 81 7.20 -4.43 -8.84
C ALA A 81 7.06 -5.13 -10.20
N PRO A 82 6.06 -6.02 -10.35
CA PRO A 82 5.90 -6.81 -11.58
C PRO A 82 5.28 -6.03 -12.73
N PHE A 83 4.83 -4.83 -12.48
CA PHE A 83 4.12 -4.03 -13.47
C PHE A 83 4.93 -2.87 -13.97
#